data_4c795e06f4e8784c2de6512f37259696
#
_entry.id   4c795e06f4e8784c2de6512f37259696
#
_cell.length_a   1.000
_cell.length_b   1.000
_cell.length_c   1.000
_cell.angle_alpha   90.00
_cell.angle_beta   90.00
_cell.angle_gamma   90.00
#
_symmetry.space_group_name_H-M   'P 1'
#
loop_
_entity.id
_entity.type
_entity.pdbx_description
1 polymer ?
#
loop_
_entity_poly.entity_id
_entity_poly.type
_entity_poly.pdbx_seq_one_letter_code
_entity_poly.pdbx_strand_id
1 'polypeptide(L)'
;MKLFKKGIISILCGAICLLGVACGQKPTTKPDDGPIGEVDGNKQITLRIESAAPLKSNYQALLRSEAEGTQLYNQALFTKRLVDGFKKKYSNVKLQFIEDGWGDALFQAQQLYIRDYNAGGKMAVDIMIGETYMGYFAENGVFARLDKEKFSDVIDGACADVTIDGERYGVPMCTGIMGLQYNTNILSEAGIAEEKWVPSTWAELLENCRIVSEYAEANNKSYGGIVMNNVAGMPGAFRATPFLRAAGGDILDSDGKLAINSESNIEAFEYLRDLAQYAYEDSLTCDNEDTLQYYFTNKNYGAYMIEGQWSMASAPDNIKSAPLPAKNADGTGRGNIYCGNVLFGVTNASENKAAAQAFLEYLTSSEVQNWFYELDGRLPVSKTMLESEEILTVHPNINSYIKELVAGGFDGGLSCFVKNANDIWSLWGSFYSNVLTSATDIKTLADKAQADIGAKI
;
A
#
# COMPACT_ATOMS: atom_id res chain seq x y z
N MET A 1 11.47 1.54 -68.14
CA MET A 1 11.33 0.10 -68.48
C MET A 1 11.55 -0.72 -67.22
N LYS A 2 10.64 -1.57 -66.86
CA LYS A 2 10.46 -2.49 -65.77
C LYS A 2 9.50 -2.03 -64.66
N LEU A 3 8.40 -2.74 -64.67
CA LEU A 3 7.22 -2.69 -63.83
C LEU A 3 7.53 -3.01 -62.35
N PHE A 4 6.89 -2.27 -61.44
CA PHE A 4 6.71 -2.68 -60.05
C PHE A 4 5.31 -3.29 -59.88
N LYS A 5 5.28 -4.55 -59.51
CA LYS A 5 4.06 -5.26 -59.10
C LYS A 5 3.62 -4.76 -57.72
N LYS A 6 2.37 -4.33 -57.62
CA LYS A 6 1.66 -4.07 -56.37
C LYS A 6 1.32 -5.40 -55.71
N GLY A 7 1.88 -5.67 -54.56
CA GLY A 7 1.42 -6.73 -53.64
C GLY A 7 0.34 -6.19 -52.71
N ILE A 8 -0.85 -6.71 -52.81
CA ILE A 8 -1.98 -6.44 -51.93
C ILE A 8 -1.75 -7.27 -50.67
N ILE A 9 -1.52 -6.62 -49.54
CA ILE A 9 -1.54 -7.26 -48.22
C ILE A 9 -2.97 -7.20 -47.74
N SER A 10 -3.63 -8.33 -47.74
CA SER A 10 -4.95 -8.52 -47.14
C SER A 10 -4.81 -8.45 -45.63
N ILE A 11 -5.36 -7.42 -45.01
CA ILE A 11 -5.53 -7.32 -43.56
C ILE A 11 -6.67 -8.26 -43.18
N LEU A 12 -6.35 -9.38 -42.60
CA LEU A 12 -7.31 -10.27 -41.95
C LEU A 12 -7.70 -9.61 -40.61
N CYS A 13 -8.81 -8.90 -40.58
CA CYS A 13 -9.50 -8.53 -39.36
C CYS A 13 -10.04 -9.81 -38.71
N GLY A 14 -9.26 -10.41 -37.80
CA GLY A 14 -9.75 -11.41 -36.87
C GLY A 14 -10.73 -10.77 -35.92
N ALA A 15 -12.01 -11.04 -36.08
CA ALA A 15 -13.02 -10.75 -35.07
C ALA A 15 -12.69 -11.55 -33.81
N ILE A 16 -12.10 -10.89 -32.80
CA ILE A 16 -12.04 -11.43 -31.45
C ILE A 16 -13.47 -11.35 -30.94
N CYS A 17 -14.14 -12.49 -30.93
CA CYS A 17 -15.39 -12.65 -30.19
C CYS A 17 -15.07 -12.36 -28.70
N LEU A 18 -15.49 -11.21 -28.21
CA LEU A 18 -15.69 -10.93 -26.81
C LEU A 18 -16.73 -11.93 -26.29
N LEU A 19 -16.27 -13.08 -25.84
CA LEU A 19 -17.03 -13.92 -24.93
C LEU A 19 -17.13 -13.13 -23.63
N GLY A 20 -18.24 -12.44 -23.47
CA GLY A 20 -18.66 -11.91 -22.18
C GLY A 20 -18.68 -13.08 -21.20
N VAL A 21 -17.67 -13.15 -20.35
CA VAL A 21 -17.70 -14.02 -19.18
C VAL A 21 -18.75 -13.41 -18.27
N ALA A 22 -19.91 -14.07 -18.23
CA ALA A 22 -20.94 -13.80 -17.25
C ALA A 22 -20.33 -14.04 -15.86
N CYS A 23 -19.84 -12.98 -15.22
CA CYS A 23 -19.58 -12.96 -13.80
C CYS A 23 -20.93 -13.06 -13.06
N GLY A 24 -21.34 -14.27 -12.73
CA GLY A 24 -22.67 -14.48 -12.15
C GLY A 24 -22.86 -15.84 -11.48
N GLN A 25 -21.83 -16.63 -11.31
CA GLN A 25 -21.92 -17.78 -10.41
C GLN A 25 -21.23 -17.45 -9.10
N LYS A 26 -22.04 -17.22 -8.04
CA LYS A 26 -21.56 -17.32 -6.66
C LYS A 26 -20.84 -18.66 -6.52
N PRO A 27 -19.68 -18.72 -5.85
CA PRO A 27 -19.06 -19.99 -5.51
C PRO A 27 -20.13 -20.88 -4.86
N THR A 28 -20.34 -22.07 -5.40
CA THR A 28 -21.40 -22.98 -4.92
C THR A 28 -21.06 -23.68 -3.62
N THR A 29 -19.89 -23.45 -3.08
CA THR A 29 -19.50 -23.92 -1.74
C THR A 29 -19.58 -22.75 -0.76
N LYS A 30 -20.55 -22.80 0.17
CA LYS A 30 -20.46 -21.96 1.37
C LYS A 30 -19.07 -22.15 1.97
N PRO A 31 -18.43 -21.05 2.47
CA PRO A 31 -17.21 -21.18 3.25
C PRO A 31 -17.40 -22.29 4.28
N ASP A 32 -16.38 -23.12 4.48
CA ASP A 32 -16.34 -24.05 5.59
C ASP A 32 -16.20 -23.20 6.87
N ASP A 33 -17.34 -22.85 7.46
CA ASP A 33 -17.43 -21.97 8.63
C ASP A 33 -17.05 -22.69 9.94
N GLY A 34 -16.53 -23.92 9.85
CA GLY A 34 -16.04 -24.67 10.99
C GLY A 34 -14.75 -24.07 11.57
N PRO A 35 -14.51 -24.26 12.89
CA PRO A 35 -13.26 -23.82 13.50
C PRO A 35 -12.06 -24.52 12.85
N ILE A 36 -11.00 -23.78 12.57
CA ILE A 36 -9.73 -24.34 12.10
C ILE A 36 -9.10 -25.10 13.27
N GLY A 37 -8.83 -26.40 13.08
CA GLY A 37 -8.22 -27.26 14.08
C GLY A 37 -6.75 -26.97 14.33
N GLU A 38 -6.11 -27.81 15.16
CA GLU A 38 -4.68 -27.75 15.45
C GLU A 38 -3.84 -28.45 14.37
N VAL A 39 -2.56 -28.09 14.29
CA VAL A 39 -1.60 -28.71 13.35
C VAL A 39 -1.38 -30.18 13.70
N ASP A 40 -1.63 -31.10 12.76
CA ASP A 40 -1.31 -32.50 12.93
C ASP A 40 0.21 -32.71 12.88
N GLY A 41 0.80 -32.97 14.05
CA GLY A 41 2.25 -33.17 14.19
C GLY A 41 2.79 -34.43 13.49
N ASN A 42 1.91 -35.38 13.11
CA ASN A 42 2.31 -36.63 12.44
C ASN A 42 2.36 -36.50 10.90
N LYS A 43 1.72 -35.46 10.36
CA LYS A 43 1.64 -35.24 8.92
C LYS A 43 2.77 -34.32 8.45
N GLN A 44 3.54 -34.74 7.43
CA GLN A 44 4.46 -33.82 6.74
C GLN A 44 3.65 -32.89 5.85
N ILE A 45 3.80 -31.58 6.07
CA ILE A 45 3.04 -30.54 5.40
C ILE A 45 4.00 -29.65 4.60
N THR A 46 3.67 -29.35 3.35
CA THR A 46 4.27 -28.24 2.62
C THR A 46 3.25 -27.14 2.51
N LEU A 47 3.50 -26.03 3.21
CA LEU A 47 2.65 -24.86 3.21
C LEU A 47 3.12 -23.89 2.12
N ARG A 48 2.28 -23.64 1.13
CA ARG A 48 2.55 -22.78 -0.01
C ARG A 48 2.02 -21.37 0.29
N ILE A 49 2.94 -20.43 0.36
CA ILE A 49 2.66 -19.06 0.78
C ILE A 49 3.01 -18.14 -0.39
N GLU A 50 2.03 -17.42 -0.88
CA GLU A 50 2.29 -16.33 -1.79
C GLU A 50 3.11 -15.28 -1.07
N SER A 51 4.13 -14.75 -1.72
CA SER A 51 5.08 -13.82 -1.13
C SER A 51 5.35 -12.64 -2.05
N ALA A 52 5.55 -11.50 -1.43
CA ALA A 52 6.02 -10.29 -2.07
C ALA A 52 6.96 -9.58 -1.08
N ALA A 53 7.57 -8.47 -1.47
CA ALA A 53 8.34 -7.70 -0.49
C ALA A 53 7.52 -7.47 0.79
N PRO A 54 8.02 -7.79 1.98
CA PRO A 54 9.39 -8.10 2.35
C PRO A 54 9.75 -9.60 2.45
N LEU A 55 8.84 -10.51 2.17
CA LEU A 55 9.13 -11.95 2.18
C LEU A 55 9.83 -12.35 0.88
N LYS A 56 11.05 -12.89 0.98
CA LYS A 56 11.88 -13.22 -0.18
C LYS A 56 11.97 -14.73 -0.39
N SER A 57 11.45 -15.23 -1.51
CA SER A 57 11.55 -16.63 -1.90
C SER A 57 13.00 -17.09 -2.04
N ASN A 58 13.89 -16.21 -2.53
CA ASN A 58 15.30 -16.42 -2.78
C ASN A 58 16.21 -15.91 -1.64
N TYR A 59 15.70 -15.76 -0.41
CA TYR A 59 16.40 -15.17 0.74
C TYR A 59 17.82 -15.74 0.98
N GLN A 60 18.03 -17.04 0.76
CA GLN A 60 19.36 -17.65 0.93
C GLN A 60 20.38 -17.15 -0.09
N ALA A 61 19.96 -16.84 -1.30
CA ALA A 61 20.83 -16.27 -2.32
C ALA A 61 21.15 -14.80 -1.99
N LEU A 62 20.14 -14.02 -1.62
CA LEU A 62 20.29 -12.62 -1.22
C LEU A 62 21.23 -12.44 -0.03
N LEU A 63 21.15 -13.28 1.00
CA LEU A 63 22.08 -13.25 2.14
C LEU A 63 23.55 -13.51 1.76
N ARG A 64 23.83 -14.08 0.58
CA ARG A 64 25.20 -14.30 0.07
C ARG A 64 25.67 -13.22 -0.90
N SER A 65 24.73 -12.54 -1.58
CA SER A 65 25.06 -11.57 -2.64
C SER A 65 24.95 -10.12 -2.18
N GLU A 66 24.05 -9.83 -1.24
CA GLU A 66 23.80 -8.47 -0.76
C GLU A 66 24.72 -8.10 0.41
N ALA A 67 25.07 -6.82 0.51
CA ALA A 67 25.83 -6.30 1.63
C ALA A 67 24.94 -6.21 2.88
N GLU A 68 25.52 -6.51 4.04
CA GLU A 68 24.82 -6.36 5.33
C GLU A 68 24.31 -4.94 5.52
N GLY A 69 23.07 -4.82 6.02
CA GLY A 69 22.40 -3.55 6.26
C GLY A 69 21.68 -2.97 5.04
N THR A 70 21.83 -3.55 3.85
CA THR A 70 20.97 -3.14 2.72
C THR A 70 19.55 -3.64 2.93
N GLN A 71 18.57 -2.97 2.33
CA GLN A 71 17.17 -3.36 2.43
C GLN A 71 16.94 -4.82 1.98
N LEU A 72 17.52 -5.22 0.85
CA LEU A 72 17.38 -6.60 0.36
C LEU A 72 18.00 -7.61 1.31
N TYR A 73 19.17 -7.31 1.89
CA TYR A 73 19.79 -8.18 2.91
C TYR A 73 18.90 -8.31 4.14
N ASN A 74 18.37 -7.19 4.64
CA ASN A 74 17.51 -7.16 5.84
C ASN A 74 16.22 -7.94 5.62
N GLN A 75 15.57 -7.80 4.47
CA GLN A 75 14.38 -8.59 4.10
C GLN A 75 14.68 -10.07 3.98
N ALA A 76 15.85 -10.43 3.41
CA ALA A 76 16.29 -11.80 3.36
C ALA A 76 16.59 -12.38 4.75
N LEU A 77 17.21 -11.59 5.63
CA LEU A 77 17.49 -11.97 7.03
C LEU A 77 16.20 -12.15 7.82
N PHE A 78 15.23 -11.25 7.65
CA PHE A 78 13.89 -11.40 8.22
C PHE A 78 13.25 -12.72 7.78
N THR A 79 13.21 -12.97 6.46
CA THR A 79 12.63 -14.21 5.92
C THR A 79 13.32 -15.45 6.50
N LYS A 80 14.65 -15.42 6.62
CA LYS A 80 15.41 -16.51 7.24
C LYS A 80 15.02 -16.74 8.70
N ARG A 81 14.97 -15.67 9.51
CA ARG A 81 14.58 -15.74 10.94
C ARG A 81 13.17 -16.33 11.08
N LEU A 82 12.23 -15.86 10.24
CA LEU A 82 10.85 -16.36 10.20
C LEU A 82 10.79 -17.86 9.90
N VAL A 83 11.48 -18.32 8.85
CA VAL A 83 11.52 -19.74 8.46
C VAL A 83 12.15 -20.61 9.55
N ASP A 84 13.30 -20.19 10.09
CA ASP A 84 14.01 -20.97 11.12
C ASP A 84 13.22 -21.02 12.43
N GLY A 85 12.59 -19.93 12.82
CA GLY A 85 11.77 -19.85 14.03
C GLY A 85 10.48 -20.67 13.93
N PHE A 86 9.77 -20.56 12.80
CA PHE A 86 8.58 -21.37 12.56
C PHE A 86 8.91 -22.86 12.54
N LYS A 87 10.00 -23.26 11.89
CA LYS A 87 10.46 -24.67 11.86
C LYS A 87 10.79 -25.22 13.25
N LYS A 88 11.25 -24.40 14.19
CA LYS A 88 11.48 -24.85 15.59
C LYS A 88 10.19 -25.19 16.28
N LYS A 89 9.08 -24.49 15.99
CA LYS A 89 7.75 -24.74 16.56
C LYS A 89 7.03 -25.89 15.84
N TYR A 90 7.16 -25.96 14.50
CA TYR A 90 6.46 -26.91 13.64
C TYR A 90 7.43 -27.61 12.70
N SER A 91 8.21 -28.56 13.23
CA SER A 91 9.29 -29.24 12.49
C SER A 91 8.82 -30.08 11.31
N ASN A 92 7.54 -30.47 11.30
CA ASN A 92 6.87 -31.21 10.25
C ASN A 92 6.23 -30.33 9.16
N VAL A 93 6.33 -28.98 9.27
CA VAL A 93 5.82 -28.05 8.27
C VAL A 93 6.99 -27.39 7.53
N LYS A 94 7.01 -27.58 6.22
CA LYS A 94 7.93 -26.90 5.30
C LYS A 94 7.24 -25.68 4.69
N LEU A 95 7.85 -24.50 4.80
CA LEU A 95 7.38 -23.30 4.11
C LEU A 95 7.92 -23.26 2.69
N GLN A 96 7.06 -22.97 1.73
CA GLN A 96 7.40 -22.73 0.32
C GLN A 96 6.82 -21.40 -0.11
N PHE A 97 7.66 -20.44 -0.40
CA PHE A 97 7.26 -19.12 -0.89
C PHE A 97 7.12 -19.13 -2.41
N ILE A 98 6.04 -18.52 -2.90
CA ILE A 98 5.72 -18.35 -4.33
C ILE A 98 5.68 -16.84 -4.57
N GLU A 99 6.52 -16.34 -5.48
CA GLU A 99 6.69 -14.91 -5.71
C GLU A 99 6.01 -14.52 -7.03
N ASP A 100 4.90 -13.78 -6.91
CA ASP A 100 4.04 -13.35 -8.02
C ASP A 100 4.15 -11.84 -8.29
N GLY A 101 5.12 -11.18 -7.68
CA GLY A 101 5.33 -9.72 -7.78
C GLY A 101 4.48 -8.93 -6.80
N TRP A 102 4.14 -7.70 -7.16
CA TRP A 102 3.31 -6.79 -6.36
C TRP A 102 2.35 -6.01 -7.27
N GLY A 103 1.31 -5.39 -6.69
CA GLY A 103 0.33 -4.60 -7.42
C GLY A 103 -0.46 -5.44 -8.43
N ASP A 104 -0.58 -4.96 -9.65
CA ASP A 104 -1.38 -5.59 -10.71
C ASP A 104 -0.93 -7.01 -11.05
N ALA A 105 0.38 -7.27 -11.02
CA ALA A 105 0.92 -8.62 -11.32
C ALA A 105 0.44 -9.64 -10.28
N LEU A 106 0.52 -9.28 -8.99
CA LEU A 106 0.04 -10.11 -7.90
C LEU A 106 -1.47 -10.37 -8.00
N PHE A 107 -2.25 -9.31 -8.21
CA PHE A 107 -3.70 -9.44 -8.34
C PHE A 107 -4.10 -10.33 -9.54
N GLN A 108 -3.44 -10.19 -10.69
CA GLN A 108 -3.69 -11.04 -11.86
C GLN A 108 -3.35 -12.51 -11.60
N ALA A 109 -2.23 -12.80 -10.90
CA ALA A 109 -1.87 -14.16 -10.52
C ALA A 109 -2.95 -14.80 -9.63
N GLN A 110 -3.46 -14.06 -8.65
CA GLN A 110 -4.52 -14.50 -7.75
C GLN A 110 -5.83 -14.78 -8.50
N GLN A 111 -6.22 -13.92 -9.43
CA GLN A 111 -7.39 -14.15 -10.28
C GLN A 111 -7.24 -15.46 -11.09
N LEU A 112 -6.04 -15.76 -11.59
CA LEU A 112 -5.75 -17.01 -12.27
C LEU A 112 -5.89 -18.23 -11.34
N TYR A 113 -5.37 -18.15 -10.13
CA TYR A 113 -5.50 -19.21 -9.12
C TYR A 113 -6.96 -19.51 -8.77
N ILE A 114 -7.75 -18.45 -8.54
CA ILE A 114 -9.19 -18.57 -8.23
C ILE A 114 -9.95 -19.16 -9.43
N ARG A 115 -9.67 -18.68 -10.63
CA ARG A 115 -10.30 -19.19 -11.86
C ARG A 115 -10.00 -20.67 -12.08
N ASP A 116 -8.74 -21.07 -11.95
CA ASP A 116 -8.31 -22.44 -12.18
C ASP A 116 -8.90 -23.38 -11.12
N TYR A 117 -8.99 -22.92 -9.86
CA TYR A 117 -9.70 -23.67 -8.79
C TYR A 117 -11.19 -23.84 -9.10
N ASN A 118 -11.87 -22.77 -9.54
CA ASN A 118 -13.30 -22.81 -9.90
C ASN A 118 -13.56 -23.72 -11.11
N ALA A 119 -12.57 -23.92 -11.97
CA ALA A 119 -12.62 -24.85 -13.10
C ALA A 119 -12.35 -26.33 -12.69
N GLY A 120 -12.22 -26.62 -11.40
CA GLY A 120 -11.96 -27.97 -10.86
C GLY A 120 -10.47 -28.31 -10.69
N GLY A 121 -9.58 -27.35 -10.84
CA GLY A 121 -8.15 -27.46 -10.52
C GLY A 121 -7.88 -27.42 -9.01
N LYS A 122 -6.60 -27.41 -8.67
CA LYS A 122 -6.15 -27.22 -7.27
C LYS A 122 -5.77 -25.78 -7.04
N MET A 123 -6.11 -25.25 -5.86
CA MET A 123 -5.60 -23.94 -5.43
C MET A 123 -4.07 -23.97 -5.37
N ALA A 124 -3.41 -23.01 -6.03
CA ALA A 124 -1.95 -22.99 -6.13
C ALA A 124 -1.27 -22.68 -4.79
N VAL A 125 -1.92 -21.88 -3.94
CA VAL A 125 -1.38 -21.40 -2.67
C VAL A 125 -2.32 -21.73 -1.50
N ASP A 126 -1.75 -21.93 -0.31
CA ASP A 126 -2.49 -22.14 0.93
C ASP A 126 -2.78 -20.79 1.62
N ILE A 127 -1.89 -19.79 1.40
CA ILE A 127 -2.01 -18.43 1.93
C ILE A 127 -1.77 -17.44 0.79
N MET A 128 -2.69 -16.50 0.61
CA MET A 128 -2.55 -15.33 -0.27
C MET A 128 -2.10 -14.10 0.52
N ILE A 129 -1.34 -13.23 -0.14
CA ILE A 129 -0.92 -11.92 0.35
C ILE A 129 -1.55 -10.83 -0.51
N GLY A 130 -1.85 -9.67 0.05
CA GLY A 130 -2.35 -8.53 -0.73
C GLY A 130 -2.58 -7.29 0.11
N GLU A 131 -3.35 -6.39 -0.44
CA GLU A 131 -3.74 -5.14 0.18
C GLU A 131 -5.27 -5.10 0.39
N THR A 132 -5.83 -3.92 0.45
CA THR A 132 -7.27 -3.67 0.71
C THR A 132 -8.22 -4.52 -0.16
N TYR A 133 -7.84 -4.84 -1.42
CA TYR A 133 -8.66 -5.71 -2.28
C TYR A 133 -8.86 -7.15 -1.76
N MET A 134 -8.09 -7.55 -0.75
CA MET A 134 -8.29 -8.84 -0.06
C MET A 134 -9.69 -8.95 0.57
N GLY A 135 -10.32 -7.82 0.91
CA GLY A 135 -11.71 -7.76 1.34
C GLY A 135 -12.68 -8.37 0.33
N TYR A 136 -12.47 -8.11 -0.96
CA TYR A 136 -13.25 -8.74 -2.03
C TYR A 136 -13.12 -10.27 -2.02
N PHE A 137 -11.91 -10.78 -1.84
CA PHE A 137 -11.71 -12.21 -1.76
C PHE A 137 -12.37 -12.81 -0.52
N ALA A 138 -12.35 -12.10 0.62
CA ALA A 138 -13.04 -12.50 1.83
C ALA A 138 -14.57 -12.58 1.63
N GLU A 139 -15.18 -11.52 1.09
CA GLU A 139 -16.62 -11.48 0.80
C GLU A 139 -17.09 -12.56 -0.18
N ASN A 140 -16.20 -12.95 -1.11
CA ASN A 140 -16.51 -13.99 -2.09
C ASN A 140 -16.12 -15.42 -1.65
N GLY A 141 -15.80 -15.61 -0.37
CA GLY A 141 -15.54 -16.92 0.21
C GLY A 141 -14.23 -17.57 -0.22
N VAL A 142 -13.28 -16.78 -0.75
CA VAL A 142 -11.94 -17.28 -1.11
C VAL A 142 -11.15 -17.66 0.14
N PHE A 143 -11.37 -16.95 1.26
CA PHE A 143 -10.66 -17.18 2.50
C PHE A 143 -11.47 -17.97 3.52
N ALA A 144 -10.77 -18.77 4.30
CA ALA A 144 -11.31 -19.42 5.49
C ALA A 144 -11.44 -18.43 6.63
N ARG A 145 -12.45 -18.59 7.48
CA ARG A 145 -12.60 -17.82 8.70
C ARG A 145 -11.50 -18.20 9.70
N LEU A 146 -10.82 -17.20 10.24
CA LEU A 146 -9.77 -17.37 11.25
C LEU A 146 -10.35 -17.30 12.66
N ASP A 147 -9.71 -17.98 13.61
CA ASP A 147 -10.01 -17.84 15.02
C ASP A 147 -9.52 -16.49 15.56
N LYS A 148 -10.45 -15.55 15.72
CA LYS A 148 -10.15 -14.16 16.11
C LYS A 148 -9.40 -14.05 17.44
N GLU A 149 -9.65 -14.96 18.38
CA GLU A 149 -9.03 -14.93 19.71
C GLU A 149 -7.51 -15.17 19.64
N LYS A 150 -7.07 -15.94 18.65
CA LYS A 150 -5.63 -16.19 18.41
C LYS A 150 -4.86 -14.96 17.91
N PHE A 151 -5.57 -13.91 17.51
CA PHE A 151 -5.03 -12.65 17.00
C PHE A 151 -5.43 -11.45 17.86
N SER A 152 -5.66 -11.65 19.16
CA SER A 152 -6.17 -10.62 20.07
C SER A 152 -5.22 -9.43 20.25
N ASP A 153 -3.90 -9.62 20.05
CA ASP A 153 -2.90 -8.55 20.10
C ASP A 153 -2.78 -7.77 18.77
N VAL A 154 -3.42 -8.27 17.70
CA VAL A 154 -3.42 -7.55 16.40
C VAL A 154 -4.42 -6.41 16.45
N ILE A 155 -4.05 -5.26 15.90
CA ILE A 155 -4.89 -4.07 15.81
C ILE A 155 -6.13 -4.36 14.96
N ASP A 156 -7.32 -4.16 15.53
CA ASP A 156 -8.58 -4.45 14.84
C ASP A 156 -8.79 -3.58 13.60
N GLY A 157 -8.44 -2.30 13.67
CA GLY A 157 -8.53 -1.39 12.52
C GLY A 157 -7.67 -1.82 11.34
N ALA A 158 -6.48 -2.40 11.58
CA ALA A 158 -5.64 -2.94 10.52
C ALA A 158 -6.21 -4.22 9.87
N CYS A 159 -7.23 -4.82 10.48
CA CYS A 159 -7.96 -5.98 9.93
C CYS A 159 -9.30 -5.61 9.28
N ALA A 160 -9.66 -4.31 9.24
CA ALA A 160 -10.98 -3.87 8.81
C ALA A 160 -11.34 -4.41 7.43
N ASP A 161 -10.43 -4.35 6.47
CA ASP A 161 -10.65 -4.81 5.08
C ASP A 161 -10.97 -6.32 4.98
N VAL A 162 -10.49 -7.13 5.91
CA VAL A 162 -10.67 -8.59 5.94
C VAL A 162 -11.55 -9.07 7.10
N THR A 163 -12.35 -8.15 7.66
CA THR A 163 -13.36 -8.44 8.68
C THR A 163 -14.75 -8.23 8.08
N ILE A 164 -15.49 -9.32 7.84
CA ILE A 164 -16.81 -9.33 7.22
C ILE A 164 -17.81 -9.81 8.25
N ASP A 165 -18.88 -9.05 8.47
CA ASP A 165 -19.93 -9.36 9.46
C ASP A 165 -19.38 -9.67 10.87
N GLY A 166 -18.27 -9.03 11.26
CA GLY A 166 -17.60 -9.22 12.55
C GLY A 166 -16.66 -10.43 12.61
N GLU A 167 -16.61 -11.26 11.57
CA GLU A 167 -15.74 -12.41 11.44
C GLU A 167 -14.45 -12.07 10.70
N ARG A 168 -13.33 -12.68 11.10
CA ARG A 168 -11.99 -12.39 10.55
C ARG A 168 -11.59 -13.42 9.50
N TYR A 169 -11.20 -12.95 8.32
CA TYR A 169 -10.79 -13.79 7.18
C TYR A 169 -9.32 -13.59 6.78
N GLY A 170 -8.62 -12.69 7.45
CA GLY A 170 -7.21 -12.43 7.24
C GLY A 170 -6.60 -11.61 8.37
N VAL A 171 -5.29 -11.46 8.32
CA VAL A 171 -4.55 -10.63 9.28
C VAL A 171 -3.46 -9.84 8.55
N PRO A 172 -3.13 -8.62 9.02
CA PRO A 172 -2.00 -7.88 8.48
C PRO A 172 -0.67 -8.43 9.02
N MET A 173 0.35 -8.43 8.18
CA MET A 173 1.74 -8.66 8.60
C MET A 173 2.36 -7.38 9.16
N CYS A 174 2.01 -6.26 8.55
CA CYS A 174 2.45 -4.93 8.94
C CYS A 174 1.37 -3.92 8.57
N THR A 175 1.51 -2.73 9.12
CA THR A 175 0.68 -1.57 8.75
C THR A 175 1.55 -0.42 8.25
N GLY A 176 0.93 0.59 7.68
CA GLY A 176 1.56 1.81 7.24
C GLY A 176 0.60 2.97 7.29
N ILE A 177 1.12 4.16 7.51
CA ILE A 177 0.36 5.41 7.52
C ILE A 177 1.05 6.45 6.66
N MET A 178 0.29 7.39 6.11
CA MET A 178 0.86 8.55 5.43
C MET A 178 1.35 9.58 6.43
N GLY A 179 2.45 10.23 6.09
CA GLY A 179 3.04 11.33 6.85
C GLY A 179 3.79 12.30 5.95
N LEU A 180 4.35 13.31 6.55
CA LEU A 180 5.22 14.26 5.87
C LEU A 180 6.68 13.89 6.13
N GLN A 181 7.43 13.65 5.06
CA GLN A 181 8.88 13.54 5.11
C GLN A 181 9.49 14.87 4.70
N TYR A 182 10.59 15.29 5.33
CA TYR A 182 11.25 16.55 5.03
C TYR A 182 12.77 16.46 5.08
N ASN A 183 13.42 17.24 4.21
CA ASN A 183 14.87 17.28 4.04
C ASN A 183 15.44 18.56 4.70
N THR A 184 16.09 18.39 5.85
CA THR A 184 16.63 19.50 6.64
C THR A 184 17.70 20.30 5.91
N ASN A 185 18.50 19.64 5.04
CA ASN A 185 19.54 20.32 4.29
C ASN A 185 18.97 21.31 3.27
N ILE A 186 17.95 20.90 2.51
CA ILE A 186 17.30 21.77 1.51
C ILE A 186 16.57 22.92 2.20
N LEU A 187 15.83 22.63 3.29
CA LEU A 187 15.10 23.66 4.02
C LEU A 187 16.04 24.71 4.61
N SER A 188 17.15 24.27 5.19
CA SER A 188 18.20 25.17 5.71
C SER A 188 18.86 25.98 4.58
N GLU A 189 19.18 25.33 3.45
CA GLU A 189 19.80 26.00 2.29
C GLU A 189 18.89 27.08 1.71
N ALA A 190 17.57 26.83 1.67
CA ALA A 190 16.56 27.78 1.21
C ALA A 190 16.25 28.90 2.24
N GLY A 191 16.91 28.88 3.40
CA GLY A 191 16.77 29.90 4.44
C GLY A 191 15.50 29.79 5.28
N ILE A 192 14.82 28.63 5.27
CA ILE A 192 13.67 28.38 6.15
C ILE A 192 14.19 28.11 7.56
N ALA A 193 13.72 28.88 8.55
CA ALA A 193 14.09 28.71 9.95
C ALA A 193 13.66 27.34 10.49
N GLU A 194 14.47 26.75 11.38
CA GLU A 194 14.29 25.36 11.84
C GLU A 194 12.90 25.12 12.46
N GLU A 195 12.37 26.07 13.20
CA GLU A 195 11.04 26.00 13.80
C GLU A 195 9.89 25.98 12.80
N LYS A 196 10.17 26.24 11.49
CA LYS A 196 9.21 26.19 10.38
C LYS A 196 9.40 24.99 9.46
N TRP A 197 10.38 24.13 9.72
CA TRP A 197 10.62 22.95 8.88
C TRP A 197 9.46 21.97 8.89
N VAL A 198 8.73 21.92 10.00
CA VAL A 198 7.52 21.12 10.14
C VAL A 198 6.30 22.04 10.06
N PRO A 199 5.67 22.13 8.87
CA PRO A 199 4.48 22.96 8.69
C PRO A 199 3.31 22.37 9.49
N SER A 200 2.60 23.22 10.21
CA SER A 200 1.42 22.83 11.00
C SER A 200 0.14 22.90 10.18
N THR A 201 0.15 23.65 9.08
CA THR A 201 -1.02 23.86 8.20
C THR A 201 -0.70 23.64 6.72
N TRP A 202 -1.77 23.41 5.93
CA TRP A 202 -1.66 23.36 4.46
C TRP A 202 -1.02 24.62 3.88
N ALA A 203 -1.42 25.79 4.39
CA ALA A 203 -0.87 27.07 3.93
C ALA A 203 0.64 27.18 4.19
N GLU A 204 1.11 26.72 5.37
CA GLU A 204 2.53 26.73 5.69
C GLU A 204 3.32 25.73 4.83
N LEU A 205 2.78 24.54 4.55
CA LEU A 205 3.44 23.59 3.64
C LEU A 205 3.57 24.18 2.22
N LEU A 206 2.48 24.75 1.71
CA LEU A 206 2.47 25.37 0.37
C LEU A 206 3.49 26.52 0.28
N GLU A 207 3.53 27.39 1.31
CA GLU A 207 4.47 28.51 1.37
C GLU A 207 5.92 28.03 1.47
N ASN A 208 6.22 27.02 2.27
CA ASN A 208 7.56 26.44 2.33
C ASN A 208 7.97 25.84 0.98
N CYS A 209 7.06 25.12 0.29
CA CYS A 209 7.32 24.58 -1.03
C CYS A 209 7.62 25.71 -2.05
N ARG A 210 6.86 26.80 -1.99
CA ARG A 210 7.08 27.98 -2.84
C ARG A 210 8.47 28.59 -2.61
N ILE A 211 8.83 28.87 -1.35
CA ILE A 211 10.14 29.44 -0.97
C ILE A 211 11.29 28.57 -1.49
N VAL A 212 11.20 27.24 -1.28
CA VAL A 212 12.23 26.31 -1.74
C VAL A 212 12.36 26.32 -3.26
N SER A 213 11.23 26.28 -3.98
CA SER A 213 11.24 26.25 -5.45
C SER A 213 11.79 27.56 -6.05
N GLU A 214 11.40 28.72 -5.51
CA GLU A 214 11.93 30.02 -5.92
C GLU A 214 13.44 30.13 -5.63
N TYR A 215 13.89 29.63 -4.47
CA TYR A 215 15.32 29.59 -4.17
C TYR A 215 16.08 28.67 -5.13
N ALA A 216 15.53 27.51 -5.45
CA ALA A 216 16.13 26.55 -6.37
C ALA A 216 16.28 27.16 -7.78
N GLU A 217 15.24 27.79 -8.29
CA GLU A 217 15.28 28.48 -9.59
C GLU A 217 16.33 29.60 -9.60
N ALA A 218 16.31 30.48 -8.61
CA ALA A 218 17.24 31.61 -8.49
C ALA A 218 18.72 31.20 -8.38
N ASN A 219 18.99 29.99 -7.85
CA ASN A 219 20.33 29.47 -7.61
C ASN A 219 20.72 28.28 -8.52
N ASN A 220 19.95 28.00 -9.57
CA ASN A 220 20.17 26.91 -10.52
C ASN A 220 20.33 25.53 -9.82
N LYS A 221 19.50 25.25 -8.85
CA LYS A 221 19.44 23.95 -8.15
C LYS A 221 18.50 22.99 -8.86
N SER A 222 18.76 21.68 -8.73
CA SER A 222 17.99 20.63 -9.38
C SER A 222 16.99 19.96 -8.40
N TYR A 223 16.30 20.73 -7.57
CA TYR A 223 15.27 20.21 -6.65
C TYR A 223 14.04 21.13 -6.63
N GLY A 224 12.90 20.57 -6.24
CA GLY A 224 11.66 21.31 -6.03
C GLY A 224 11.32 21.46 -4.54
N GLY A 225 10.23 22.15 -4.27
CA GLY A 225 9.66 22.25 -2.92
C GLY A 225 9.18 20.91 -2.38
N ILE A 226 8.68 20.04 -3.27
CA ILE A 226 8.13 18.74 -2.93
C ILE A 226 8.42 17.68 -4.01
N VAL A 227 8.58 16.43 -3.63
CA VAL A 227 8.50 15.27 -4.52
C VAL A 227 7.07 14.72 -4.42
N MET A 228 6.35 14.68 -5.52
CA MET A 228 4.97 14.18 -5.55
C MET A 228 4.90 12.82 -6.24
N ASN A 229 4.14 11.91 -5.64
CA ASN A 229 3.89 10.60 -6.22
C ASN A 229 2.70 10.68 -7.18
N ASN A 230 2.99 10.58 -8.47
CA ASN A 230 2.01 10.54 -9.57
C ASN A 230 1.95 9.16 -10.23
N VAL A 231 2.39 8.12 -9.55
CA VAL A 231 2.31 6.75 -10.05
C VAL A 231 0.84 6.36 -10.26
N ALA A 232 0.57 5.78 -11.42
CA ALA A 232 -0.79 5.39 -11.79
C ALA A 232 -1.39 4.37 -10.81
N GLY A 233 -2.70 4.41 -10.66
CA GLY A 233 -3.45 3.47 -9.85
C GLY A 233 -3.60 3.86 -8.39
N MET A 234 -3.59 2.87 -7.51
CA MET A 234 -3.81 3.00 -6.08
C MET A 234 -2.79 3.90 -5.34
N PRO A 235 -1.50 3.96 -5.72
CA PRO A 235 -0.53 4.83 -5.05
C PRO A 235 -0.95 6.30 -4.94
N GLY A 236 -1.52 6.86 -6.00
CA GLY A 236 -2.04 8.24 -5.98
C GLY A 236 -3.19 8.43 -5.00
N ALA A 237 -4.06 7.42 -4.85
CA ALA A 237 -5.15 7.46 -3.90
C ALA A 237 -4.67 7.52 -2.44
N PHE A 238 -3.61 6.77 -2.09
CA PHE A 238 -3.01 6.81 -0.75
C PHE A 238 -2.54 8.22 -0.36
N ARG A 239 -1.96 8.96 -1.32
CA ARG A 239 -1.44 10.30 -1.07
C ARG A 239 -2.53 11.37 -1.09
N ALA A 240 -3.62 11.16 -1.83
CA ALA A 240 -4.74 12.08 -1.88
C ALA A 240 -5.69 11.94 -0.68
N THR A 241 -6.02 10.72 -0.26
CA THR A 241 -7.05 10.44 0.75
C THR A 241 -6.89 11.22 2.06
N PRO A 242 -5.69 11.38 2.65
CA PRO A 242 -5.53 12.22 3.84
C PRO A 242 -5.98 13.67 3.66
N PHE A 243 -5.79 14.22 2.47
CA PHE A 243 -6.22 15.59 2.15
C PHE A 243 -7.74 15.65 1.90
N LEU A 244 -8.32 14.64 1.24
CA LEU A 244 -9.76 14.54 1.10
C LEU A 244 -10.44 14.54 2.47
N ARG A 245 -9.96 13.72 3.39
CA ARG A 245 -10.48 13.59 4.76
C ARG A 245 -10.25 14.86 5.58
N ALA A 246 -9.08 15.50 5.44
CA ALA A 246 -8.81 16.78 6.09
C ALA A 246 -9.76 17.89 5.63
N ALA A 247 -10.23 17.84 4.39
CA ALA A 247 -11.25 18.74 3.85
C ALA A 247 -12.68 18.35 4.26
N GLY A 248 -12.88 17.20 4.89
CA GLY A 248 -14.20 16.68 5.28
C GLY A 248 -14.86 15.81 4.21
N GLY A 249 -14.09 15.34 3.24
CA GLY A 249 -14.53 14.42 2.18
C GLY A 249 -13.94 13.02 2.33
N ASP A 250 -14.19 12.18 1.35
CA ASP A 250 -13.54 10.86 1.13
C ASP A 250 -13.85 10.40 -0.31
N ILE A 251 -13.27 9.29 -0.74
CA ILE A 251 -13.59 8.65 -2.03
C ILE A 251 -15.03 8.14 -2.04
N LEU A 252 -15.47 7.52 -0.95
CA LEU A 252 -16.87 7.15 -0.72
C LEU A 252 -17.45 7.99 0.41
N ASP A 253 -18.74 8.31 0.32
CA ASP A 253 -19.47 8.96 1.42
C ASP A 253 -19.82 7.96 2.54
N SER A 254 -20.48 8.47 3.59
CA SER A 254 -20.93 7.66 4.74
C SER A 254 -21.93 6.54 4.38
N ASP A 255 -22.57 6.65 3.22
CA ASP A 255 -23.51 5.65 2.70
C ASP A 255 -22.81 4.63 1.79
N GLY A 256 -21.47 4.75 1.62
CA GLY A 256 -20.67 3.93 0.72
C GLY A 256 -20.83 4.27 -0.77
N LYS A 257 -21.36 5.44 -1.09
CA LYS A 257 -21.50 5.90 -2.47
C LYS A 257 -20.28 6.72 -2.89
N LEU A 258 -19.95 6.61 -4.17
CA LEU A 258 -18.85 7.37 -4.76
C LEU A 258 -19.10 8.88 -4.60
N ALA A 259 -18.09 9.60 -4.08
CA ALA A 259 -18.17 11.02 -3.74
C ALA A 259 -17.00 11.87 -4.27
N ILE A 260 -16.36 11.46 -5.37
CA ILE A 260 -15.14 12.09 -5.91
C ILE A 260 -15.38 13.58 -6.20
N ASN A 261 -16.57 13.96 -6.68
CA ASN A 261 -16.91 15.32 -7.05
C ASN A 261 -17.58 16.15 -5.95
N SER A 262 -17.49 15.72 -4.68
CA SER A 262 -17.97 16.54 -3.55
C SER A 262 -17.17 17.85 -3.43
N GLU A 263 -17.79 18.90 -2.87
CA GLU A 263 -17.14 20.21 -2.69
C GLU A 263 -15.85 20.08 -1.86
N SER A 264 -15.90 19.28 -0.78
CA SER A 264 -14.73 19.01 0.07
C SER A 264 -13.58 18.36 -0.69
N ASN A 265 -13.88 17.39 -1.56
CA ASN A 265 -12.87 16.72 -2.37
C ASN A 265 -12.29 17.66 -3.44
N ILE A 266 -13.13 18.49 -4.07
CA ILE A 266 -12.67 19.48 -5.04
C ILE A 266 -11.65 20.41 -4.38
N GLU A 267 -11.94 20.94 -3.19
CA GLU A 267 -11.02 21.79 -2.42
C GLU A 267 -9.66 21.10 -2.15
N ALA A 268 -9.70 19.82 -1.76
CA ALA A 268 -8.49 19.05 -1.53
C ALA A 268 -7.68 18.82 -2.84
N PHE A 269 -8.34 18.55 -3.95
CA PHE A 269 -7.68 18.39 -5.25
C PHE A 269 -7.11 19.73 -5.76
N GLU A 270 -7.78 20.86 -5.53
CA GLU A 270 -7.22 22.19 -5.81
C GLU A 270 -5.93 22.43 -5.03
N TYR A 271 -5.92 22.13 -3.74
CA TYR A 271 -4.72 22.23 -2.91
C TYR A 271 -3.57 21.31 -3.40
N LEU A 272 -3.85 20.06 -3.76
CA LEU A 272 -2.85 19.15 -4.30
C LEU A 272 -2.29 19.63 -5.64
N ARG A 273 -3.11 20.25 -6.47
CA ARG A 273 -2.67 20.93 -7.71
C ARG A 273 -1.76 22.10 -7.41
N ASP A 274 -2.08 22.91 -6.40
CA ASP A 274 -1.25 24.04 -5.99
C ASP A 274 0.11 23.58 -5.49
N LEU A 275 0.18 22.49 -4.72
CA LEU A 275 1.43 21.85 -4.33
C LEU A 275 2.24 21.36 -5.55
N ALA A 276 1.56 20.79 -6.54
CA ALA A 276 2.21 20.25 -7.73
C ALA A 276 2.96 21.33 -8.55
N GLN A 277 2.59 22.60 -8.44
CA GLN A 277 3.30 23.71 -9.09
C GLN A 277 4.74 23.86 -8.56
N TYR A 278 5.01 23.39 -7.35
CA TYR A 278 6.32 23.46 -6.69
C TYR A 278 7.01 22.08 -6.64
N ALA A 279 6.48 21.10 -7.35
CA ALA A 279 7.06 19.78 -7.37
C ALA A 279 8.35 19.72 -8.20
N TYR A 280 9.25 18.82 -7.82
CA TYR A 280 10.33 18.41 -8.70
C TYR A 280 9.73 17.82 -9.98
N GLU A 281 10.04 18.40 -11.13
CA GLU A 281 9.35 18.17 -12.40
C GLU A 281 9.30 16.68 -12.79
N ASP A 282 10.44 15.97 -12.71
CA ASP A 282 10.50 14.57 -13.08
C ASP A 282 9.64 13.68 -12.16
N SER A 283 9.26 14.13 -10.94
CA SER A 283 8.39 13.38 -10.05
C SER A 283 6.95 13.26 -10.57
N LEU A 284 6.50 14.26 -11.34
CA LEU A 284 5.15 14.26 -11.91
C LEU A 284 5.00 13.32 -13.12
N THR A 285 6.12 12.85 -13.68
CA THR A 285 6.15 11.95 -14.84
C THR A 285 6.74 10.58 -14.51
N CYS A 286 7.23 10.37 -13.29
CA CYS A 286 7.78 9.12 -12.83
C CYS A 286 6.65 8.10 -12.57
N ASP A 287 6.79 6.90 -13.11
CA ASP A 287 5.82 5.80 -12.99
C ASP A 287 6.25 4.70 -12.00
N ASN A 288 7.27 4.98 -11.16
CA ASN A 288 7.83 4.00 -10.24
C ASN A 288 8.05 4.59 -8.84
N GLU A 289 7.40 4.03 -7.82
CA GLU A 289 7.46 4.50 -6.43
C GLU A 289 8.86 4.41 -5.83
N ASP A 290 9.59 3.32 -6.06
CA ASP A 290 10.95 3.14 -5.53
C ASP A 290 11.89 4.22 -6.09
N THR A 291 11.70 4.61 -7.35
CA THR A 291 12.44 5.71 -7.98
C THR A 291 12.11 7.05 -7.34
N LEU A 292 10.85 7.33 -7.05
CA LEU A 292 10.44 8.56 -6.36
C LEU A 292 10.99 8.64 -4.94
N GLN A 293 10.95 7.55 -4.19
CA GLN A 293 11.57 7.47 -2.87
C GLN A 293 13.08 7.70 -2.95
N TYR A 294 13.76 7.09 -3.94
CA TYR A 294 15.18 7.31 -4.18
C TYR A 294 15.50 8.76 -4.56
N TYR A 295 14.64 9.42 -5.35
CA TYR A 295 14.79 10.85 -5.66
C TYR A 295 14.79 11.70 -4.40
N PHE A 296 13.87 11.40 -3.48
CA PHE A 296 13.76 12.15 -2.24
C PHE A 296 14.89 11.81 -1.25
N THR A 297 15.09 10.53 -0.93
CA THR A 297 15.99 10.09 0.15
C THR A 297 17.47 10.16 -0.22
N ASN A 298 17.82 9.86 -1.48
CA ASN A 298 19.22 9.71 -1.90
C ASN A 298 19.70 10.82 -2.82
N LYS A 299 18.81 11.36 -3.68
CA LYS A 299 19.17 12.41 -4.63
C LYS A 299 18.91 13.82 -4.10
N ASN A 300 18.14 13.96 -3.04
CA ASN A 300 17.74 15.24 -2.48
C ASN A 300 17.05 16.15 -3.53
N TYR A 301 16.07 15.59 -4.26
CA TYR A 301 15.35 16.33 -5.29
C TYR A 301 14.11 17.07 -4.79
N GLY A 302 13.84 17.08 -3.48
CA GLY A 302 12.77 17.85 -2.88
C GLY A 302 12.97 18.14 -1.41
N ALA A 303 12.37 19.22 -0.93
CA ALA A 303 12.35 19.56 0.49
C ALA A 303 11.34 18.72 1.27
N TYR A 304 10.22 18.37 0.64
CA TYR A 304 9.15 17.58 1.23
C TYR A 304 8.74 16.40 0.36
N MET A 305 8.14 15.38 0.97
CA MET A 305 7.44 14.29 0.33
C MET A 305 6.29 13.80 1.22
N ILE A 306 5.11 13.55 0.63
CA ILE A 306 3.99 12.91 1.32
C ILE A 306 4.10 11.42 1.04
N GLU A 307 4.49 10.65 2.06
CA GLU A 307 4.82 9.24 1.88
C GLU A 307 4.64 8.46 3.18
N GLY A 308 4.53 7.14 3.07
CA GLY A 308 4.53 6.24 4.21
C GLY A 308 5.93 6.03 4.80
N GLN A 309 6.00 5.37 5.95
CA GLN A 309 7.25 5.15 6.69
C GLN A 309 8.19 4.13 6.05
N TRP A 310 7.76 3.36 5.04
CA TRP A 310 8.48 2.19 4.51
C TRP A 310 9.83 2.49 3.86
N SER A 311 10.11 3.75 3.52
CA SER A 311 11.42 4.17 3.02
C SER A 311 12.31 4.80 4.10
N MET A 312 11.80 4.99 5.33
CA MET A 312 12.45 5.82 6.36
C MET A 312 13.49 5.08 7.20
N ALA A 313 13.40 3.75 7.34
CA ALA A 313 14.34 3.00 8.18
C ALA A 313 15.80 3.11 7.71
N SER A 314 16.00 3.24 6.40
CA SER A 314 17.33 3.42 5.77
C SER A 314 17.59 4.83 5.26
N ALA A 315 16.72 5.78 5.59
CA ALA A 315 16.88 7.17 5.15
C ALA A 315 18.09 7.84 5.86
N PRO A 316 18.83 8.72 5.15
CA PRO A 316 19.93 9.48 5.76
C PRO A 316 19.43 10.44 6.86
N ASP A 317 20.33 10.83 7.74
CA ASP A 317 20.01 11.66 8.92
C ASP A 317 19.37 13.02 8.62
N ASN A 318 19.56 13.55 7.43
CA ASN A 318 18.93 14.80 6.98
C ASN A 318 17.48 14.61 6.52
N ILE A 319 16.98 13.38 6.42
CA ILE A 319 15.57 13.09 6.13
C ILE A 319 14.87 12.76 7.45
N LYS A 320 13.85 13.53 7.74
CA LYS A 320 13.04 13.41 8.96
C LYS A 320 11.58 13.22 8.62
N SER A 321 10.78 12.86 9.60
CA SER A 321 9.34 12.71 9.43
C SER A 321 8.55 13.56 10.43
N ALA A 322 7.34 13.93 10.02
CA ALA A 322 6.38 14.69 10.80
C ALA A 322 4.95 14.24 10.50
N PRO A 323 3.96 14.56 11.34
CA PRO A 323 2.56 14.45 11.00
C PRO A 323 2.23 15.25 9.75
N LEU A 324 1.20 14.83 9.00
CA LEU A 324 0.63 15.66 7.94
C LEU A 324 0.06 16.96 8.52
N PRO A 325 0.23 18.10 7.83
CA PRO A 325 -0.30 19.38 8.31
C PRO A 325 -1.84 19.38 8.31
N ALA A 326 -2.42 20.10 9.27
CA ALA A 326 -3.84 20.35 9.32
C ALA A 326 -4.29 21.28 8.17
N LYS A 327 -5.55 21.17 7.74
CA LYS A 327 -6.10 22.12 6.76
C LYS A 327 -6.16 23.53 7.31
N ASN A 328 -6.64 23.68 8.56
CA ASN A 328 -6.96 24.97 9.17
C ASN A 328 -5.89 25.44 10.17
N ALA A 329 -5.78 26.76 10.32
CA ALA A 329 -4.84 27.39 11.25
C ALA A 329 -5.10 27.09 12.73
N ASP A 330 -6.31 26.70 13.09
CA ASP A 330 -6.68 26.30 14.46
C ASP A 330 -6.35 24.82 14.77
N GLY A 331 -5.70 24.12 13.82
CA GLY A 331 -5.31 22.71 13.95
C GLY A 331 -6.43 21.73 13.64
N THR A 332 -7.62 22.21 13.24
CA THR A 332 -8.71 21.35 12.74
C THR A 332 -8.51 20.97 11.27
N GLY A 333 -9.27 19.99 10.78
CA GLY A 333 -9.09 19.46 9.43
C GLY A 333 -7.80 18.68 9.30
N ARG A 334 -7.53 17.77 10.24
CA ARG A 334 -6.51 16.72 10.09
C ARG A 334 -7.14 15.56 9.33
N GLY A 335 -6.46 15.10 8.30
CA GLY A 335 -6.88 13.89 7.59
C GLY A 335 -6.70 12.68 8.47
N ASN A 336 -7.67 11.76 8.42
CA ASN A 336 -7.45 10.44 8.98
C ASN A 336 -6.31 9.78 8.24
N ILE A 337 -5.42 9.15 8.99
CA ILE A 337 -4.24 8.52 8.46
C ILE A 337 -4.65 7.23 7.78
N TYR A 338 -4.24 7.08 6.53
CA TYR A 338 -4.46 5.83 5.81
C TYR A 338 -3.50 4.75 6.31
N CYS A 339 -4.05 3.58 6.66
CA CYS A 339 -3.28 2.38 7.00
C CYS A 339 -3.07 1.51 5.75
N GLY A 340 -1.87 1.53 5.17
CA GLY A 340 -1.46 0.62 4.10
C GLY A 340 -1.12 -0.76 4.67
N ASN A 341 -2.14 -1.62 4.85
CA ASN A 341 -1.97 -2.93 5.43
C ASN A 341 -1.51 -3.94 4.39
N VAL A 342 -0.49 -4.74 4.73
CA VAL A 342 -0.13 -5.94 3.96
C VAL A 342 -0.83 -7.13 4.60
N LEU A 343 -1.88 -7.61 3.95
CA LEU A 343 -2.83 -8.59 4.47
C LEU A 343 -2.49 -10.00 4.00
N PHE A 344 -2.76 -10.98 4.86
CA PHE A 344 -2.66 -12.41 4.56
C PHE A 344 -4.00 -13.09 4.83
N GLY A 345 -4.45 -13.92 3.88
CA GLY A 345 -5.65 -14.74 4.01
C GLY A 345 -5.35 -16.21 3.75
N VAL A 346 -5.89 -17.10 4.58
CA VAL A 346 -5.84 -18.55 4.37
C VAL A 346 -6.88 -18.92 3.31
N THR A 347 -6.47 -19.55 2.20
CA THR A 347 -7.42 -19.95 1.18
C THR A 347 -8.38 -21.03 1.71
N ASN A 348 -9.67 -20.84 1.46
CA ASN A 348 -10.69 -21.80 1.90
C ASN A 348 -10.52 -23.18 1.25
N ALA A 349 -9.90 -23.23 0.09
CA ALA A 349 -9.55 -24.42 -0.65
C ALA A 349 -8.32 -25.17 -0.10
N SER A 350 -7.59 -24.60 0.87
CA SER A 350 -6.40 -25.24 1.45
C SER A 350 -6.79 -26.47 2.26
N GLU A 351 -6.08 -27.58 2.02
CA GLU A 351 -6.12 -28.78 2.86
C GLU A 351 -5.24 -28.64 4.13
N ASN A 352 -4.50 -27.52 4.25
CA ASN A 352 -3.53 -27.26 5.30
C ASN A 352 -3.92 -26.05 6.18
N LYS A 353 -5.24 -25.77 6.31
CA LYS A 353 -5.75 -24.58 7.03
C LYS A 353 -5.16 -24.42 8.43
N ALA A 354 -5.01 -25.53 9.19
CA ALA A 354 -4.43 -25.47 10.53
C ALA A 354 -2.97 -24.98 10.53
N ALA A 355 -2.15 -25.50 9.62
CA ALA A 355 -0.77 -25.04 9.48
C ALA A 355 -0.68 -23.60 8.95
N ALA A 356 -1.61 -23.22 8.08
CA ALA A 356 -1.70 -21.87 7.56
C ALA A 356 -2.07 -20.85 8.66
N GLN A 357 -3.10 -21.14 9.48
CA GLN A 357 -3.44 -20.29 10.62
C GLN A 357 -2.30 -20.21 11.64
N ALA A 358 -1.66 -21.34 11.97
CA ALA A 358 -0.52 -21.35 12.88
C ALA A 358 0.67 -20.53 12.36
N PHE A 359 0.87 -20.50 11.03
CA PHE A 359 1.86 -19.59 10.41
C PHE A 359 1.47 -18.12 10.58
N LEU A 360 0.21 -17.76 10.39
CA LEU A 360 -0.26 -16.38 10.59
C LEU A 360 -0.18 -15.97 12.07
N GLU A 361 -0.51 -16.85 13.01
CA GLU A 361 -0.32 -16.63 14.45
C GLU A 361 1.16 -16.36 14.78
N TYR A 362 2.07 -17.12 14.17
CA TYR A 362 3.50 -16.89 14.37
C TYR A 362 3.97 -15.59 13.70
N LEU A 363 3.51 -15.29 12.47
CA LEU A 363 3.83 -14.09 11.74
C LEU A 363 3.45 -12.80 12.51
N THR A 364 2.32 -12.84 13.20
CA THR A 364 1.79 -11.71 13.99
C THR A 364 2.26 -11.71 15.45
N SER A 365 3.07 -12.68 15.87
CA SER A 365 3.62 -12.71 17.23
C SER A 365 4.60 -11.57 17.47
N SER A 366 4.68 -11.07 18.70
CA SER A 366 5.58 -9.97 19.10
C SER A 366 7.05 -10.26 18.72
N GLU A 367 7.49 -11.54 18.82
CA GLU A 367 8.84 -11.95 18.40
C GLU A 367 9.11 -11.63 16.92
N VAL A 368 8.21 -12.03 16.03
CA VAL A 368 8.36 -11.83 14.57
C VAL A 368 8.13 -10.38 14.19
N GLN A 369 7.15 -9.71 14.81
CA GLN A 369 6.86 -8.31 14.61
C GLN A 369 8.05 -7.42 15.01
N ASN A 370 8.76 -7.77 16.09
CA ASN A 370 9.97 -7.05 16.50
C ASN A 370 11.11 -7.21 15.46
N TRP A 371 11.36 -8.44 14.97
CA TRP A 371 12.36 -8.64 13.91
C TRP A 371 12.03 -7.86 12.66
N PHE A 372 10.75 -7.81 12.31
CA PHE A 372 10.32 -7.12 11.12
C PHE A 372 10.48 -5.61 11.23
N TYR A 373 10.07 -5.05 12.37
CA TYR A 373 10.27 -3.63 12.64
C TYR A 373 11.75 -3.25 12.69
N GLU A 374 12.58 -4.05 13.38
CA GLU A 374 14.03 -3.84 13.49
C GLU A 374 14.72 -3.83 12.13
N LEU A 375 14.37 -4.78 11.25
CA LEU A 375 15.09 -5.01 10.00
C LEU A 375 14.54 -4.24 8.79
N ASP A 376 13.24 -3.99 8.73
CA ASP A 376 12.57 -3.37 7.58
C ASP A 376 11.92 -2.02 7.89
N GLY A 377 11.73 -1.70 9.18
CA GLY A 377 11.14 -0.43 9.63
C GLY A 377 9.65 -0.27 9.33
N ARG A 378 8.97 -1.31 8.89
CA ARG A 378 7.53 -1.28 8.71
C ARG A 378 6.84 -1.39 10.04
N LEU A 379 5.74 -0.62 10.22
CA LEU A 379 5.06 -0.55 11.51
C LEU A 379 4.44 -1.90 11.88
N PRO A 380 4.65 -2.34 13.13
CA PRO A 380 4.06 -3.58 13.61
C PRO A 380 2.55 -3.43 13.77
N VAL A 381 1.87 -4.55 13.80
CA VAL A 381 0.42 -4.63 14.04
C VAL A 381 0.08 -5.11 15.46
N SER A 382 1.08 -5.34 16.29
CA SER A 382 0.93 -5.72 17.69
C SER A 382 0.61 -4.50 18.54
N LYS A 383 -0.54 -4.53 19.24
CA LYS A 383 -0.94 -3.48 20.20
C LYS A 383 0.11 -3.31 21.30
N THR A 384 0.57 -4.43 21.86
CA THR A 384 1.58 -4.45 22.93
C THR A 384 2.89 -3.76 22.49
N MET A 385 3.34 -4.00 21.25
CA MET A 385 4.55 -3.35 20.75
C MET A 385 4.37 -1.85 20.53
N LEU A 386 3.25 -1.45 19.94
CA LEU A 386 2.98 -0.03 19.62
C LEU A 386 2.83 0.83 20.88
N GLU A 387 2.36 0.25 21.98
CA GLU A 387 2.22 0.91 23.27
C GLU A 387 3.55 0.96 24.07
N SER A 388 4.59 0.22 23.62
CA SER A 388 5.90 0.20 24.29
C SER A 388 6.75 1.41 23.93
N GLU A 389 7.36 2.07 24.92
CA GLU A 389 8.33 3.15 24.68
C GLU A 389 9.60 2.64 23.95
N GLU A 390 9.92 1.37 24.07
CA GLU A 390 11.11 0.78 23.44
C GLU A 390 11.06 0.88 21.91
N ILE A 391 9.86 0.79 21.30
CA ILE A 391 9.69 0.87 19.85
C ILE A 391 10.21 2.21 19.29
N LEU A 392 10.12 3.30 20.07
CA LEU A 392 10.55 4.64 19.68
C LEU A 392 12.07 4.79 19.60
N THR A 393 12.83 3.83 20.16
CA THR A 393 14.30 3.89 20.19
C THR A 393 14.97 3.21 18.99
N VAL A 394 14.25 2.32 18.31
CA VAL A 394 14.80 1.49 17.21
C VAL A 394 15.00 2.31 15.94
N HIS A 395 13.98 3.04 15.52
CA HIS A 395 14.01 3.87 14.31
C HIS A 395 13.51 5.29 14.60
N PRO A 396 14.34 6.19 15.13
CA PRO A 396 13.92 7.54 15.50
C PRO A 396 13.26 8.33 14.36
N ASN A 397 13.65 8.09 13.12
CA ASN A 397 13.13 8.79 11.95
C ASN A 397 11.66 8.45 11.62
N ILE A 398 11.09 7.39 12.21
CA ILE A 398 9.68 7.00 11.98
C ILE A 398 8.80 7.17 13.22
N ASN A 399 9.33 7.77 14.29
CA ASN A 399 8.59 7.97 15.54
C ASN A 399 7.31 8.80 15.37
N SER A 400 7.31 9.76 14.44
CA SER A 400 6.10 10.54 14.14
C SER A 400 4.95 9.66 13.67
N TYR A 401 5.23 8.69 12.79
CA TYR A 401 4.24 7.74 12.28
C TYR A 401 3.68 6.85 13.41
N ILE A 402 4.55 6.34 14.30
CA ILE A 402 4.11 5.53 15.44
C ILE A 402 3.21 6.34 16.36
N LYS A 403 3.60 7.55 16.70
CA LYS A 403 2.81 8.43 17.57
C LYS A 403 1.44 8.76 16.97
N GLU A 404 1.38 9.06 15.66
CA GLU A 404 0.13 9.30 14.97
C GLU A 404 -0.74 8.04 14.92
N LEU A 405 -0.13 6.88 14.68
CA LEU A 405 -0.82 5.60 14.66
C LEU A 405 -1.46 5.28 16.02
N VAL A 406 -0.75 5.51 17.12
CA VAL A 406 -1.24 5.29 18.49
C VAL A 406 -2.30 6.34 18.88
N ALA A 407 -2.10 7.60 18.50
CA ALA A 407 -2.96 8.71 18.95
C ALA A 407 -4.32 8.78 18.22
N GLY A 408 -4.41 8.39 16.98
CA GLY A 408 -5.59 8.73 16.17
C GLY A 408 -6.27 7.57 15.53
N GLY A 409 -5.69 6.46 15.63
CA GLY A 409 -6.39 5.40 15.14
C GLY A 409 -6.30 5.01 13.72
N PHE A 410 -6.60 3.92 13.66
CA PHE A 410 -6.84 2.94 12.64
C PHE A 410 -8.21 3.14 12.00
N ASP A 411 -8.64 4.36 11.80
CA ASP A 411 -9.91 4.64 11.14
C ASP A 411 -9.79 4.40 9.64
N GLY A 412 -9.93 3.14 9.29
CA GLY A 412 -10.28 2.70 7.97
C GLY A 412 -9.23 2.92 6.90
N GLY A 413 -8.92 1.85 6.22
CA GLY A 413 -8.22 1.86 4.97
C GLY A 413 -8.95 2.67 3.89
N LEU A 414 -8.38 2.66 2.73
CA LEU A 414 -9.02 3.17 1.53
C LEU A 414 -10.38 2.49 1.39
N SER A 415 -11.43 3.28 1.26
CA SER A 415 -12.76 2.76 0.97
C SER A 415 -12.68 1.94 -0.31
N CYS A 416 -12.73 0.61 -0.16
CA CYS A 416 -12.36 -0.26 -1.26
C CYS A 416 -13.45 -0.39 -2.29
N PHE A 417 -13.06 -0.19 -3.50
CA PHE A 417 -13.81 -0.69 -4.63
C PHE A 417 -13.58 -2.18 -4.76
N VAL A 418 -14.56 -2.93 -4.36
CA VAL A 418 -14.48 -4.38 -4.26
C VAL A 418 -14.66 -5.06 -5.62
N LYS A 419 -15.51 -4.48 -6.46
CA LYS A 419 -15.72 -4.96 -7.84
C LYS A 419 -14.90 -4.15 -8.82
N ASN A 420 -14.33 -4.80 -9.84
CA ASN A 420 -13.58 -4.15 -10.91
C ASN A 420 -12.43 -3.26 -10.42
N ALA A 421 -11.79 -3.63 -9.31
CA ALA A 421 -10.77 -2.82 -8.64
C ALA A 421 -9.68 -2.31 -9.59
N ASN A 422 -9.16 -3.16 -10.51
CA ASN A 422 -8.14 -2.76 -11.47
C ASN A 422 -8.61 -1.66 -12.43
N ASP A 423 -9.81 -1.80 -12.99
CA ASP A 423 -10.38 -0.79 -13.89
C ASP A 423 -10.58 0.54 -13.14
N ILE A 424 -11.05 0.46 -11.90
CA ILE A 424 -11.33 1.63 -11.06
C ILE A 424 -10.02 2.34 -10.70
N TRP A 425 -8.99 1.60 -10.26
CA TRP A 425 -7.70 2.20 -9.92
C TRP A 425 -6.98 2.77 -11.14
N SER A 426 -7.14 2.18 -12.32
CA SER A 426 -6.64 2.74 -13.58
C SER A 426 -7.32 4.08 -13.92
N LEU A 427 -8.65 4.16 -13.75
CA LEU A 427 -9.40 5.41 -13.94
C LEU A 427 -9.03 6.46 -12.90
N TRP A 428 -8.87 6.05 -11.63
CA TRP A 428 -8.40 6.93 -10.55
C TRP A 428 -7.02 7.48 -10.86
N GLY A 429 -6.05 6.63 -11.24
CA GLY A 429 -4.69 7.06 -11.57
C GLY A 429 -4.68 8.09 -12.70
N SER A 430 -5.47 7.87 -13.75
CA SER A 430 -5.64 8.84 -14.84
C SER A 430 -6.25 10.16 -14.36
N PHE A 431 -7.26 10.11 -13.50
CA PHE A 431 -7.87 11.28 -12.90
C PHE A 431 -6.86 12.05 -12.03
N TYR A 432 -6.20 11.37 -11.10
CA TYR A 432 -5.23 11.99 -10.18
C TYR A 432 -4.06 12.63 -10.92
N SER A 433 -3.52 11.97 -11.93
CA SER A 433 -2.50 12.57 -12.79
C SER A 433 -2.98 13.86 -13.47
N ASN A 434 -4.22 13.89 -13.94
CA ASN A 434 -4.80 15.13 -14.50
C ASN A 434 -5.04 16.21 -13.42
N VAL A 435 -5.36 15.83 -12.20
CA VAL A 435 -5.42 16.79 -11.07
C VAL A 435 -4.08 17.51 -10.92
N LEU A 436 -2.98 16.77 -10.93
CA LEU A 436 -1.65 17.34 -10.68
C LEU A 436 -1.06 18.10 -11.89
N THR A 437 -1.38 17.67 -13.12
CA THR A 437 -0.61 18.12 -14.31
C THR A 437 -1.43 18.88 -15.36
N SER A 438 -2.76 18.79 -15.32
CA SER A 438 -3.63 19.38 -16.33
C SER A 438 -4.09 20.80 -15.95
N ALA A 439 -4.29 21.66 -16.94
CA ALA A 439 -4.93 22.96 -16.78
C ALA A 439 -6.47 22.88 -16.74
N THR A 440 -7.06 21.70 -16.91
CA THR A 440 -8.50 21.50 -16.88
C THR A 440 -9.03 21.77 -15.46
N ASP A 441 -10.15 22.46 -15.38
CA ASP A 441 -10.83 22.76 -14.13
C ASP A 441 -11.06 21.48 -13.28
N ILE A 442 -10.78 21.57 -11.97
CA ILE A 442 -10.85 20.43 -11.04
C ILE A 442 -12.25 19.83 -10.99
N LYS A 443 -13.27 20.69 -10.93
CA LYS A 443 -14.65 20.21 -10.89
C LYS A 443 -15.00 19.41 -12.14
N THR A 444 -14.56 19.87 -13.30
CA THR A 444 -14.76 19.16 -14.59
C THR A 444 -14.07 17.79 -14.57
N LEU A 445 -12.85 17.69 -14.05
CA LEU A 445 -12.12 16.42 -13.91
C LEU A 445 -12.82 15.49 -12.93
N ALA A 446 -13.25 16.00 -11.78
CA ALA A 446 -13.92 15.25 -10.73
C ALA A 446 -15.31 14.73 -11.19
N ASP A 447 -16.11 15.55 -11.88
CA ASP A 447 -17.40 15.13 -12.46
C ASP A 447 -17.20 14.01 -13.48
N LYS A 448 -16.16 14.10 -14.31
CA LYS A 448 -15.83 13.03 -15.26
C LYS A 448 -15.41 11.75 -14.54
N ALA A 449 -14.51 11.84 -13.55
CA ALA A 449 -14.06 10.69 -12.77
C ALA A 449 -15.22 10.03 -12.00
N GLN A 450 -16.12 10.84 -11.41
CA GLN A 450 -17.35 10.37 -10.78
C GLN A 450 -18.22 9.55 -11.74
N ALA A 451 -18.37 10.00 -12.97
CA ALA A 451 -19.16 9.29 -13.99
C ALA A 451 -18.45 8.02 -14.48
N ASP A 452 -17.16 8.11 -14.82
CA ASP A 452 -16.40 7.00 -15.41
C ASP A 452 -16.21 5.86 -14.39
N ILE A 453 -15.88 6.17 -13.14
CA ILE A 453 -15.73 5.20 -12.06
C ILE A 453 -17.09 4.66 -11.62
N GLY A 454 -18.08 5.53 -11.48
CA GLY A 454 -19.45 5.13 -11.13
C GLY A 454 -20.09 4.16 -12.12
N ALA A 455 -19.66 4.19 -13.38
CA ALA A 455 -20.11 3.22 -14.40
C ALA A 455 -19.47 1.82 -14.22
N LYS A 456 -18.47 1.66 -13.32
CA LYS A 456 -17.77 0.41 -13.05
C LYS A 456 -18.18 -0.24 -11.72
N ILE A 457 -18.77 0.53 -10.80
CA ILE A 457 -19.31 0.06 -9.53
C ILE A 457 -20.72 -0.53 -9.76
#